data_dfcfd0346df51f7290f707eb352750a3
#
_entry.id   dfcfd0346df51f7290f707eb352750a3
#
_cell.length_a   1.000
_cell.length_b   1.000
_cell.length_c   1.000
_cell.angle_alpha   90.00
_cell.angle_beta   90.00
_cell.angle_gamma   90.00
#
_symmetry.space_group_name_H-M   'P 1'
#
loop_
_entity.id
_entity.type
_entity.pdbx_description
1 polymer ?
#
loop_
_entity_poly.entity_id
_entity_poly.type
_entity_poly.pdbx_seq_one_letter_code
_entity_poly.pdbx_strand_id
1 'polypeptide(L)'
;MLIALHKNATTTPATRLALQQASGTDRELAQQYGIGVDTVRKWRHRSTVQDASHTAHRLQTTLNTAQEELVIYLRTQLLLPLDDLLAVVREFIEPAMSRSALDRLLRRRGHSRLPVQPQPDGERKPFKTYEPGYVHVDVKYLPQMQDEDQRRYVFVAIDRATRWVFIAIKQHKTAASAKAFLAAVRKAAPFKIRTILTDNGKEFTDRLFGSRSRQPTGEHEFDQLCKSLGIEHRLTKPKTPQTNGMVERFNGRLSQVLRSHHFNSAEDLEKTLHRFVWLYNHHLPQKALGHEAPVQALKAWKMKVPDLFVKNVR
;
A
#
# COMPACT_ATOMS: atom_id res chain seq x y z
N MET A 1 44.21 -2.70 5.91
CA MET A 1 43.06 -3.61 6.15
C MET A 1 42.59 -3.40 7.59
N LEU A 2 41.38 -2.86 7.81
CA LEU A 2 40.83 -2.69 9.16
C LEU A 2 40.32 -4.07 9.63
N ILE A 3 40.94 -4.61 10.66
CA ILE A 3 40.55 -5.89 11.25
C ILE A 3 39.45 -5.61 12.28
N ALA A 4 38.23 -6.05 11.99
CA ALA A 4 37.11 -5.96 12.92
C ALA A 4 37.23 -7.08 13.98
N LEU A 5 37.60 -6.72 15.21
CA LEU A 5 37.59 -7.62 16.35
C LEU A 5 36.28 -7.49 17.12
N HIS A 6 35.79 -8.61 17.65
CA HIS A 6 34.70 -8.56 18.63
C HIS A 6 35.16 -7.76 19.85
N LYS A 7 34.29 -6.89 20.45
CA LYS A 7 34.64 -6.03 21.57
C LYS A 7 35.18 -6.76 22.81
N ASN A 8 34.87 -8.03 22.96
CA ASN A 8 35.33 -8.91 24.05
C ASN A 8 36.46 -9.86 23.57
N ALA A 9 37.12 -9.58 22.44
CA ALA A 9 38.21 -10.45 21.97
C ALA A 9 39.44 -10.29 22.88
N THR A 10 39.91 -11.38 23.45
CA THR A 10 41.10 -11.43 24.29
C THR A 10 42.39 -11.70 23.48
N THR A 11 42.26 -11.96 22.18
CA THR A 11 43.37 -12.26 21.27
C THR A 11 43.27 -11.44 20.00
N THR A 12 44.41 -10.96 19.51
CA THR A 12 44.52 -10.32 18.19
C THR A 12 44.78 -11.36 17.11
N PRO A 13 44.58 -11.05 15.81
CA PRO A 13 44.94 -11.96 14.73
C PRO A 13 46.44 -12.37 14.74
N ALA A 14 47.32 -11.45 15.12
CA ALA A 14 48.75 -11.75 15.29
C ALA A 14 48.99 -12.79 16.40
N THR A 15 48.36 -12.61 17.56
CA THR A 15 48.42 -13.59 18.65
C THR A 15 47.86 -14.95 18.23
N ARG A 16 46.76 -14.95 17.49
CA ARG A 16 46.13 -16.19 16.98
C ARG A 16 47.02 -16.93 15.98
N LEU A 17 47.67 -16.19 15.09
CA LEU A 17 48.60 -16.74 14.15
C LEU A 17 49.84 -17.31 14.89
N ALA A 18 50.36 -16.59 15.87
CA ALA A 18 51.47 -17.07 16.69
C ALA A 18 51.10 -18.36 17.43
N LEU A 19 49.90 -18.47 17.98
CA LEU A 19 49.41 -19.69 18.63
C LEU A 19 49.30 -20.89 17.67
N GLN A 20 48.92 -20.65 16.40
CA GLN A 20 48.83 -21.70 15.37
C GLN A 20 50.20 -22.24 14.99
N GLN A 21 51.25 -21.42 15.07
CA GLN A 21 52.63 -21.77 14.71
C GLN A 21 53.50 -22.19 15.90
N ALA A 22 53.02 -21.95 17.12
CA ALA A 22 53.80 -22.22 18.35
C ALA A 22 53.96 -23.69 18.64
N SER A 23 55.18 -24.06 19.02
CA SER A 23 55.50 -25.34 19.64
C SER A 23 55.36 -25.25 21.15
N GLY A 24 54.98 -26.32 21.83
CA GLY A 24 54.74 -26.40 23.26
C GLY A 24 53.34 -26.88 23.64
N THR A 25 53.10 -27.06 24.92
CA THR A 25 51.81 -27.51 25.43
C THR A 25 50.80 -26.36 25.49
N ASP A 26 49.52 -26.67 25.44
CA ASP A 26 48.46 -25.65 25.54
C ASP A 26 48.51 -24.89 26.87
N ARG A 27 49.02 -25.51 27.94
CA ARG A 27 49.18 -24.87 29.27
C ARG A 27 50.32 -23.87 29.28
N GLU A 28 51.48 -24.20 28.70
CA GLU A 28 52.63 -23.31 28.58
C GLU A 28 52.27 -22.07 27.73
N LEU A 29 51.61 -22.27 26.61
CA LEU A 29 51.17 -21.19 25.75
C LEU A 29 50.09 -20.30 26.43
N ALA A 30 49.19 -20.93 27.18
CA ALA A 30 48.19 -20.20 27.95
C ALA A 30 48.82 -19.23 28.97
N GLN A 31 49.86 -19.72 29.66
CA GLN A 31 50.62 -18.92 30.62
C GLN A 31 51.43 -17.82 29.93
N GLN A 32 52.12 -18.16 28.82
CA GLN A 32 52.94 -17.23 28.04
C GLN A 32 52.14 -16.06 27.48
N TYR A 33 50.93 -16.33 26.96
CA TYR A 33 50.10 -15.32 26.32
C TYR A 33 49.03 -14.71 27.26
N GLY A 34 48.98 -15.13 28.53
CA GLY A 34 48.02 -14.63 29.53
C GLY A 34 46.56 -14.90 29.17
N ILE A 35 46.27 -16.06 28.56
CA ILE A 35 44.91 -16.44 28.08
C ILE A 35 44.53 -17.85 28.61
N GLY A 36 43.23 -18.16 28.56
CA GLY A 36 42.77 -19.46 29.00
C GLY A 36 43.22 -20.61 28.07
N VAL A 37 43.47 -21.79 28.62
CA VAL A 37 43.90 -23.01 27.88
C VAL A 37 42.92 -23.33 26.73
N ASP A 38 41.59 -23.19 26.99
CA ASP A 38 40.57 -23.44 25.96
C ASP A 38 40.65 -22.44 24.79
N THR A 39 41.11 -21.21 25.08
CA THR A 39 41.35 -20.20 24.02
C THR A 39 42.54 -20.60 23.17
N VAL A 40 43.61 -21.10 23.77
CA VAL A 40 44.80 -21.65 23.03
C VAL A 40 44.34 -22.81 22.16
N ARG A 41 43.68 -23.81 22.76
CA ARG A 41 43.17 -25.00 22.06
C ARG A 41 42.27 -24.62 20.88
N LYS A 42 41.32 -23.68 21.12
CA LYS A 42 40.42 -23.15 20.07
C LYS A 42 41.21 -22.60 18.89
N TRP A 43 42.22 -21.78 19.11
CA TRP A 43 42.95 -21.12 18.03
C TRP A 43 43.97 -22.02 17.34
N ARG A 44 44.54 -22.97 18.02
CA ARG A 44 45.45 -24.01 17.42
C ARG A 44 44.70 -24.92 16.45
N HIS A 45 43.44 -25.24 16.74
CA HIS A 45 42.63 -26.14 15.87
C HIS A 45 41.92 -25.40 14.73
N ARG A 46 41.95 -24.07 14.70
CA ARG A 46 41.35 -23.32 13.61
C ARG A 46 42.31 -23.13 12.45
N SER A 47 41.73 -23.22 11.21
CA SER A 47 42.46 -22.91 9.98
C SER A 47 42.56 -21.40 9.68
N THR A 48 41.78 -20.56 10.36
CA THR A 48 41.75 -19.11 10.14
C THR A 48 41.91 -18.33 11.45
N VAL A 49 42.51 -17.14 11.39
CA VAL A 49 42.65 -16.24 12.53
C VAL A 49 41.45 -15.28 12.70
N GLN A 50 40.48 -15.36 11.81
CA GLN A 50 39.27 -14.53 11.83
C GLN A 50 38.23 -15.02 12.84
N ASP A 51 37.45 -14.13 13.37
CA ASP A 51 36.30 -14.51 14.18
C ASP A 51 35.22 -15.18 13.28
N ALA A 52 34.60 -16.23 13.81
CA ALA A 52 33.46 -16.84 13.11
C ALA A 52 32.27 -15.90 13.07
N SER A 53 31.44 -16.00 12.05
CA SER A 53 30.20 -15.26 11.97
C SER A 53 29.32 -15.55 13.18
N HIS A 54 28.78 -14.50 13.78
CA HIS A 54 27.80 -14.60 14.88
C HIS A 54 26.36 -14.77 14.36
N THR A 55 26.18 -14.90 13.04
CA THR A 55 24.87 -15.11 12.44
C THR A 55 24.34 -16.48 12.86
N ALA A 56 23.15 -16.50 13.43
CA ALA A 56 22.49 -17.75 13.80
C ALA A 56 22.22 -18.60 12.55
N HIS A 57 22.66 -19.87 12.56
CA HIS A 57 22.43 -20.80 11.44
C HIS A 57 21.00 -21.31 11.39
N ARG A 58 20.29 -21.31 12.51
CA ARG A 58 18.87 -21.63 12.61
C ARG A 58 18.13 -20.41 13.13
N LEU A 59 17.34 -19.79 12.25
CA LEU A 59 16.54 -18.64 12.60
C LEU A 59 15.18 -19.15 13.09
N GLN A 60 14.81 -18.75 14.30
CA GLN A 60 13.41 -18.85 14.74
C GLN A 60 12.67 -17.67 14.15
N THR A 61 11.75 -17.94 13.24
CA THR A 61 10.92 -16.93 12.57
C THR A 61 9.51 -16.95 13.14
N THR A 62 8.84 -15.81 13.14
CA THR A 62 7.44 -15.68 13.60
C THR A 62 6.49 -16.50 12.73
N LEU A 63 6.78 -16.59 11.43
CA LEU A 63 6.00 -17.36 10.47
C LEU A 63 6.62 -18.75 10.23
N ASN A 64 5.76 -19.74 10.02
CA ASN A 64 6.18 -21.03 9.49
C ASN A 64 6.43 -20.94 7.97
N THR A 65 6.99 -21.99 7.38
CA THR A 65 7.37 -22.01 5.96
C THR A 65 6.20 -21.73 5.02
N ALA A 66 5.03 -22.34 5.27
CA ALA A 66 3.84 -22.13 4.44
C ALA A 66 3.31 -20.70 4.52
N GLN A 67 3.32 -20.11 5.71
CA GLN A 67 2.95 -18.71 5.92
C GLN A 67 3.95 -17.76 5.23
N GLU A 68 5.25 -18.03 5.29
CA GLU A 68 6.27 -17.25 4.57
C GLU A 68 6.02 -17.28 3.06
N GLU A 69 5.76 -18.45 2.48
CA GLU A 69 5.43 -18.58 1.04
C GLU A 69 4.17 -17.78 0.67
N LEU A 70 3.12 -17.87 1.48
CA LEU A 70 1.90 -17.09 1.28
C LEU A 70 2.18 -15.58 1.31
N VAL A 71 2.99 -15.10 2.26
CA VAL A 71 3.37 -13.69 2.35
C VAL A 71 4.18 -13.24 1.13
N ILE A 72 5.11 -14.07 0.66
CA ILE A 72 5.88 -13.79 -0.56
C ILE A 72 4.97 -13.77 -1.78
N TYR A 73 4.03 -14.71 -1.90
CA TYR A 73 3.03 -14.72 -2.95
C TYR A 73 2.21 -13.43 -2.96
N LEU A 74 1.66 -12.99 -1.81
CA LEU A 74 0.92 -11.74 -1.68
C LEU A 74 1.78 -10.53 -2.08
N ARG A 75 3.06 -10.49 -1.66
CA ARG A 75 4.00 -9.42 -2.00
C ARG A 75 4.25 -9.32 -3.50
N THR A 76 4.46 -10.46 -4.17
CA THR A 76 4.85 -10.52 -5.58
C THR A 76 3.65 -10.36 -6.51
N GLN A 77 2.51 -10.96 -6.18
CA GLN A 77 1.31 -10.93 -7.02
C GLN A 77 0.52 -9.64 -6.86
N LEU A 78 0.32 -9.18 -5.62
CA LEU A 78 -0.46 -7.98 -5.35
C LEU A 78 0.40 -6.71 -5.27
N LEU A 79 1.73 -6.83 -5.38
CA LEU A 79 2.69 -5.72 -5.31
C LEU A 79 2.44 -4.79 -4.11
N LEU A 80 1.99 -5.35 -2.98
CA LEU A 80 1.63 -4.57 -1.80
C LEU A 80 2.87 -3.88 -1.21
N PRO A 81 2.82 -2.57 -0.91
CA PRO A 81 3.82 -1.92 -0.06
C PRO A 81 3.98 -2.63 1.28
N LEU A 82 5.12 -2.45 1.95
CA LEU A 82 5.42 -3.15 3.21
C LEU A 82 4.33 -2.96 4.27
N ASP A 83 3.80 -1.75 4.40
CA ASP A 83 2.80 -1.43 5.43
C ASP A 83 1.41 -2.00 5.08
N ASP A 84 1.05 -2.01 3.79
CA ASP A 84 -0.18 -2.65 3.31
C ASP A 84 -0.10 -4.17 3.48
N LEU A 85 1.06 -4.77 3.15
CA LEU A 85 1.30 -6.20 3.36
C LEU A 85 1.24 -6.56 4.85
N LEU A 86 1.81 -5.72 5.72
CA LEU A 86 1.76 -5.92 7.17
C LEU A 86 0.32 -5.94 7.69
N ALA A 87 -0.53 -5.03 7.20
CA ALA A 87 -1.95 -5.00 7.57
C ALA A 87 -2.66 -6.31 7.19
N VAL A 88 -2.43 -6.80 5.96
CA VAL A 88 -2.99 -8.08 5.50
C VAL A 88 -2.47 -9.26 6.31
N VAL A 89 -1.16 -9.28 6.59
CA VAL A 89 -0.54 -10.38 7.37
C VAL A 89 -1.11 -10.42 8.79
N ARG A 90 -1.26 -9.27 9.45
CA ARG A 90 -1.83 -9.20 10.80
C ARG A 90 -3.27 -9.61 10.87
N GLU A 91 -4.06 -9.27 9.87
CA GLU A 91 -5.49 -9.58 9.83
C GLU A 91 -5.77 -11.05 9.54
N PHE A 92 -4.99 -11.68 8.65
CA PHE A 92 -5.35 -12.98 8.09
C PHE A 92 -4.36 -14.11 8.34
N ILE A 93 -3.14 -13.82 8.80
CA ILE A 93 -2.08 -14.82 8.88
C ILE A 93 -1.49 -14.89 10.30
N GLU A 94 -0.98 -13.76 10.82
CA GLU A 94 -0.26 -13.69 12.10
C GLU A 94 -0.45 -12.32 12.76
N PRO A 95 -1.39 -12.19 13.70
CA PRO A 95 -1.70 -10.91 14.34
C PRO A 95 -0.51 -10.26 15.07
N ALA A 96 0.43 -11.07 15.58
CA ALA A 96 1.60 -10.60 16.31
C ALA A 96 2.77 -10.17 15.40
N MET A 97 2.60 -10.23 14.05
CA MET A 97 3.66 -9.89 13.12
C MET A 97 4.15 -8.46 13.32
N SER A 98 5.47 -8.31 13.58
CA SER A 98 6.09 -6.99 13.62
C SER A 98 6.53 -6.52 12.23
N ARG A 99 6.52 -5.20 12.03
CA ARG A 99 7.01 -4.59 10.77
C ARG A 99 8.45 -5.00 10.45
N SER A 100 9.31 -5.03 11.48
CA SER A 100 10.71 -5.41 11.33
C SER A 100 10.90 -6.90 11.00
N ALA A 101 10.05 -7.78 11.53
CA ALA A 101 10.08 -9.20 11.20
C ALA A 101 9.68 -9.43 9.74
N LEU A 102 8.62 -8.75 9.28
CA LEU A 102 8.19 -8.79 7.89
C LEU A 102 9.25 -8.24 6.92
N ASP A 103 9.90 -7.11 7.25
CA ASP A 103 10.96 -6.53 6.42
C ASP A 103 12.18 -7.48 6.33
N ARG A 104 12.57 -8.12 7.45
CA ARG A 104 13.64 -9.14 7.45
C ARG A 104 13.28 -10.36 6.60
N LEU A 105 12.03 -10.83 6.65
CA LEU A 105 11.54 -11.90 5.77
C LEU A 105 11.69 -11.51 4.31
N LEU A 106 11.18 -10.34 3.91
CA LEU A 106 11.24 -9.86 2.52
C LEU A 106 12.69 -9.70 2.04
N ARG A 107 13.60 -9.20 2.88
CA ARG A 107 15.04 -9.11 2.56
C ARG A 107 15.67 -10.50 2.36
N ARG A 108 15.39 -11.42 3.26
CA ARG A 108 15.91 -12.79 3.20
C ARG A 108 15.46 -13.51 1.93
N ARG A 109 14.21 -13.25 1.50
CA ARG A 109 13.62 -13.86 0.29
C ARG A 109 13.85 -13.04 -0.98
N GLY A 110 14.59 -11.91 -0.92
CA GLY A 110 14.93 -11.09 -2.09
C GLY A 110 13.79 -10.17 -2.60
N HIS A 111 12.70 -10.01 -1.84
CA HIS A 111 11.51 -9.26 -2.24
C HIS A 111 11.31 -7.93 -1.47
N SER A 112 12.38 -7.36 -0.89
CA SER A 112 12.30 -6.12 -0.12
C SER A 112 11.90 -4.91 -0.96
N ARG A 113 12.33 -4.86 -2.23
CA ARG A 113 12.00 -3.78 -3.17
C ARG A 113 10.89 -4.21 -4.11
N LEU A 114 9.90 -3.34 -4.29
CA LEU A 114 8.92 -3.50 -5.37
C LEU A 114 9.54 -3.03 -6.69
N PRO A 115 9.09 -3.58 -7.84
CA PRO A 115 9.48 -3.06 -9.15
C PRO A 115 9.22 -1.55 -9.21
N VAL A 116 10.23 -0.78 -9.63
CA VAL A 116 10.12 0.68 -9.75
C VAL A 116 9.19 0.97 -10.93
N GLN A 117 8.03 1.55 -10.65
CA GLN A 117 7.24 2.19 -11.71
C GLN A 117 7.80 3.61 -11.90
N PRO A 118 8.14 4.03 -13.12
CA PRO A 118 8.61 5.39 -13.37
C PRO A 118 7.51 6.37 -12.93
N GLN A 119 7.82 7.18 -11.93
CA GLN A 119 6.97 8.31 -11.53
C GLN A 119 7.51 9.57 -12.19
N PRO A 120 6.66 10.42 -12.77
CA PRO A 120 7.11 11.72 -13.26
C PRO A 120 7.59 12.57 -12.08
N ASP A 121 8.81 13.09 -12.18
CA ASP A 121 9.37 14.05 -11.24
C ASP A 121 8.55 15.34 -11.27
N GLY A 122 7.92 15.68 -10.15
CA GLY A 122 7.20 16.91 -9.95
C GLY A 122 7.30 17.37 -8.50
N GLU A 123 7.67 18.63 -8.27
CA GLU A 123 7.67 19.24 -6.94
C GLU A 123 6.31 19.05 -6.25
N ARG A 124 6.34 18.40 -5.10
CA ARG A 124 5.14 18.12 -4.31
C ARG A 124 4.77 19.36 -3.48
N LYS A 125 3.84 20.16 -3.99
CA LYS A 125 3.20 21.21 -3.18
C LYS A 125 2.43 20.57 -2.02
N PRO A 126 2.48 21.14 -0.80
CA PRO A 126 1.74 20.63 0.33
C PRO A 126 0.23 20.67 0.03
N PHE A 127 -0.46 19.56 0.30
CA PHE A 127 -1.90 19.47 0.10
C PHE A 127 -2.63 20.32 1.14
N LYS A 128 -3.57 21.17 0.69
CA LYS A 128 -4.52 21.85 1.58
C LYS A 128 -5.28 20.80 2.41
N THR A 129 -5.45 21.07 3.68
CA THR A 129 -6.28 20.25 4.57
C THR A 129 -7.74 20.43 4.17
N TYR A 130 -8.45 19.33 3.93
CA TYR A 130 -9.87 19.32 3.59
C TYR A 130 -10.65 18.57 4.65
N GLU A 131 -11.89 18.96 4.86
CA GLU A 131 -12.85 18.21 5.66
C GLU A 131 -13.55 17.14 4.80
N PRO A 132 -14.09 16.07 5.41
CA PRO A 132 -14.89 15.07 4.70
C PRO A 132 -16.04 15.71 3.90
N GLY A 133 -16.34 15.15 2.73
CA GLY A 133 -17.40 15.65 1.85
C GLY A 133 -16.92 16.31 0.56
N TYR A 134 -15.62 16.36 0.32
CA TYR A 134 -15.05 16.68 -1.00
C TYR A 134 -14.68 15.38 -1.70
N VAL A 135 -15.50 14.94 -2.63
CA VAL A 135 -15.42 13.62 -3.26
C VAL A 135 -14.94 13.75 -4.71
N HIS A 136 -13.88 13.02 -5.04
CA HIS A 136 -13.45 12.84 -6.42
C HIS A 136 -14.16 11.63 -7.02
N VAL A 137 -14.65 11.78 -8.25
CA VAL A 137 -15.29 10.70 -9.01
C VAL A 137 -14.55 10.47 -10.30
N ASP A 138 -14.34 9.22 -10.65
CA ASP A 138 -13.70 8.79 -11.88
C ASP A 138 -14.35 7.50 -12.40
N VAL A 139 -14.19 7.24 -13.69
CA VAL A 139 -14.74 6.05 -14.35
C VAL A 139 -13.64 5.31 -15.09
N LYS A 140 -13.51 4.03 -14.81
CA LYS A 140 -12.52 3.16 -15.42
C LYS A 140 -13.17 1.99 -16.15
N TYR A 141 -12.58 1.63 -17.30
CA TYR A 141 -12.94 0.39 -18.00
C TYR A 141 -12.49 -0.82 -17.19
N LEU A 142 -13.36 -1.81 -17.11
CA LEU A 142 -13.01 -3.15 -16.62
C LEU A 142 -12.59 -4.05 -17.79
N PRO A 143 -11.79 -5.09 -17.55
CA PRO A 143 -11.54 -6.12 -18.55
C PRO A 143 -12.89 -6.75 -18.95
N GLN A 144 -13.02 -7.11 -20.22
CA GLN A 144 -14.16 -7.89 -20.69
C GLN A 144 -14.02 -9.33 -20.23
N MET A 145 -15.04 -9.86 -19.61
CA MET A 145 -15.08 -11.23 -19.15
C MET A 145 -15.62 -12.15 -20.24
N GLN A 146 -15.30 -13.44 -20.17
CA GLN A 146 -15.72 -14.42 -21.17
C GLN A 146 -17.25 -14.66 -21.19
N ASP A 147 -17.89 -14.39 -20.07
CA ASP A 147 -19.34 -14.50 -19.86
C ASP A 147 -20.10 -13.18 -20.17
N GLU A 148 -19.44 -12.20 -20.81
CA GLU A 148 -20.01 -10.90 -21.12
C GLU A 148 -19.81 -10.51 -22.59
N ASP A 149 -20.87 -9.95 -23.20
CA ASP A 149 -20.83 -9.46 -24.60
C ASP A 149 -20.08 -8.12 -24.73
N GLN A 150 -19.99 -7.35 -23.64
CA GLN A 150 -19.36 -6.04 -23.66
C GLN A 150 -18.66 -5.70 -22.31
N ARG A 151 -17.71 -4.78 -22.40
CA ARG A 151 -16.97 -4.32 -21.22
C ARG A 151 -17.86 -3.52 -20.28
N ARG A 152 -17.71 -3.75 -18.98
CA ARG A 152 -18.31 -2.93 -17.93
C ARG A 152 -17.39 -1.80 -17.49
N TYR A 153 -17.95 -0.93 -16.68
CA TYR A 153 -17.29 0.25 -16.16
C TYR A 153 -17.36 0.24 -14.63
N VAL A 154 -16.24 0.51 -13.96
CA VAL A 154 -16.24 0.81 -12.54
C VAL A 154 -16.22 2.32 -12.33
N PHE A 155 -17.24 2.81 -11.66
CA PHE A 155 -17.30 4.17 -11.13
C PHE A 155 -16.68 4.15 -9.75
N VAL A 156 -15.79 5.10 -9.49
CA VAL A 156 -15.03 5.21 -8.24
C VAL A 156 -15.29 6.57 -7.63
N ALA A 157 -15.66 6.62 -6.37
CA ALA A 157 -15.71 7.83 -5.57
C ALA A 157 -14.69 7.73 -4.43
N ILE A 158 -13.88 8.77 -4.23
CA ILE A 158 -12.92 8.83 -3.13
C ILE A 158 -13.03 10.18 -2.40
N ASP A 159 -13.23 10.13 -1.09
CA ASP A 159 -13.23 11.34 -0.26
C ASP A 159 -11.79 11.84 -0.06
N ARG A 160 -11.62 13.14 -0.25
CA ARG A 160 -10.31 13.78 -0.24
C ARG A 160 -9.66 13.80 1.14
N ALA A 161 -10.45 13.97 2.18
CA ALA A 161 -9.97 14.08 3.55
C ALA A 161 -9.61 12.72 4.14
N THR A 162 -10.51 11.76 4.01
CA THR A 162 -10.44 10.46 4.70
C THR A 162 -9.94 9.32 3.82
N ARG A 163 -9.80 9.54 2.51
CA ARG A 163 -9.48 8.49 1.52
C ARG A 163 -10.53 7.37 1.44
N TRP A 164 -11.68 7.54 2.06
CA TRP A 164 -12.77 6.58 1.96
C TRP A 164 -13.19 6.40 0.50
N VAL A 165 -13.38 5.16 0.10
CA VAL A 165 -13.68 4.79 -1.29
C VAL A 165 -15.03 4.10 -1.35
N PHE A 166 -15.79 4.41 -2.41
CA PHE A 166 -16.97 3.68 -2.83
C PHE A 166 -16.86 3.37 -4.32
N ILE A 167 -17.27 2.17 -4.72
CA ILE A 167 -17.34 1.78 -6.12
C ILE A 167 -18.74 1.29 -6.49
N ALA A 168 -19.10 1.41 -7.77
CA ALA A 168 -20.20 0.68 -8.38
C ALA A 168 -19.84 0.28 -9.81
N ILE A 169 -20.22 -0.93 -10.20
CA ILE A 169 -20.00 -1.45 -11.54
C ILE A 169 -21.27 -1.18 -12.36
N LYS A 170 -21.09 -0.68 -13.57
CA LYS A 170 -22.16 -0.33 -14.52
C LYS A 170 -21.85 -0.90 -15.89
N GLN A 171 -22.90 -1.27 -16.60
CA GLN A 171 -22.79 -1.75 -17.99
C GLN A 171 -22.45 -0.62 -18.96
N HIS A 172 -22.92 0.60 -18.69
CA HIS A 172 -22.75 1.74 -19.59
C HIS A 172 -22.14 2.94 -18.89
N LYS A 173 -21.34 3.70 -19.63
CA LYS A 173 -20.76 4.99 -19.23
C LYS A 173 -21.64 6.13 -19.77
N THR A 174 -22.75 6.38 -19.09
CA THR A 174 -23.77 7.38 -19.47
C THR A 174 -24.09 8.33 -18.32
N ALA A 175 -24.76 9.45 -18.63
CA ALA A 175 -25.27 10.39 -17.61
C ALA A 175 -26.23 9.70 -16.63
N ALA A 176 -27.09 8.80 -17.12
CA ALA A 176 -27.97 8.00 -16.26
C ALA A 176 -27.20 7.12 -15.26
N SER A 177 -26.13 6.47 -15.73
CA SER A 177 -25.23 5.69 -14.87
C SER A 177 -24.52 6.55 -13.83
N ALA A 178 -24.07 7.75 -14.21
CA ALA A 178 -23.42 8.70 -13.31
C ALA A 178 -24.42 9.22 -12.23
N LYS A 179 -25.65 9.53 -12.61
CA LYS A 179 -26.71 9.94 -11.67
C LYS A 179 -27.03 8.81 -10.67
N ALA A 180 -27.21 7.59 -11.16
CA ALA A 180 -27.46 6.42 -10.31
C ALA A 180 -26.27 6.14 -9.37
N PHE A 181 -25.05 6.34 -9.85
CA PHE A 181 -23.83 6.22 -9.02
C PHE A 181 -23.82 7.28 -7.90
N LEU A 182 -24.11 8.55 -8.21
CA LEU A 182 -24.17 9.62 -7.21
C LEU A 182 -25.20 9.32 -6.11
N ALA A 183 -26.38 8.80 -6.48
CA ALA A 183 -27.40 8.38 -5.51
C ALA A 183 -26.88 7.27 -4.60
N ALA A 184 -26.17 6.27 -5.16
CA ALA A 184 -25.56 5.18 -4.41
C ALA A 184 -24.45 5.68 -3.47
N VAL A 185 -23.56 6.55 -3.93
CA VAL A 185 -22.50 7.17 -3.09
C VAL A 185 -23.11 7.93 -1.92
N ARG A 186 -24.14 8.75 -2.15
CA ARG A 186 -24.84 9.47 -1.07
C ARG A 186 -25.47 8.53 -0.04
N LYS A 187 -26.03 7.43 -0.52
CA LYS A 187 -26.59 6.39 0.36
C LYS A 187 -25.52 5.68 1.16
N ALA A 188 -24.32 5.47 0.61
CA ALA A 188 -23.22 4.76 1.27
C ALA A 188 -22.39 5.66 2.20
N ALA A 189 -22.11 6.90 1.79
CA ALA A 189 -21.26 7.83 2.53
C ALA A 189 -21.81 8.11 3.93
N PRO A 190 -20.96 8.03 4.98
CA PRO A 190 -21.37 8.38 6.33
C PRO A 190 -21.41 9.89 6.58
N PHE A 191 -20.92 10.71 5.65
CA PHE A 191 -20.79 12.17 5.73
C PHE A 191 -21.62 12.87 4.66
N LYS A 192 -21.88 14.17 4.86
CA LYS A 192 -22.53 15.03 3.87
C LYS A 192 -21.56 15.30 2.71
N ILE A 193 -21.96 14.99 1.48
CA ILE A 193 -21.21 15.35 0.28
C ILE A 193 -21.52 16.80 -0.06
N ARG A 194 -20.49 17.65 -0.10
CA ARG A 194 -20.61 19.10 -0.38
C ARG A 194 -20.08 19.44 -1.77
N THR A 195 -19.03 18.78 -2.20
CA THR A 195 -18.39 19.03 -3.49
C THR A 195 -18.07 17.72 -4.17
N ILE A 196 -18.34 17.64 -5.46
CA ILE A 196 -17.91 16.54 -6.33
C ILE A 196 -16.98 17.10 -7.39
N LEU A 197 -15.83 16.45 -7.56
CA LEU A 197 -14.88 16.73 -8.63
C LEU A 197 -14.87 15.55 -9.60
N THR A 198 -15.18 15.81 -10.87
CA THR A 198 -15.10 14.82 -11.95
C THR A 198 -14.09 15.23 -13.02
N ASP A 199 -13.75 14.31 -13.91
CA ASP A 199 -13.14 14.66 -15.18
C ASP A 199 -14.17 15.30 -16.14
N ASN A 200 -13.71 15.58 -17.40
CA ASN A 200 -14.58 16.15 -18.43
C ASN A 200 -15.25 15.06 -19.28
N GLY A 201 -15.59 13.91 -18.69
CA GLY A 201 -16.28 12.82 -19.37
C GLY A 201 -17.72 13.19 -19.74
N LYS A 202 -18.21 12.67 -20.87
CA LYS A 202 -19.58 12.93 -21.37
C LYS A 202 -20.68 12.51 -20.39
N GLU A 203 -20.39 11.60 -19.49
CA GLU A 203 -21.27 11.16 -18.41
C GLU A 203 -21.47 12.23 -17.32
N PHE A 204 -20.58 13.22 -17.23
CA PHE A 204 -20.59 14.25 -16.19
C PHE A 204 -20.82 15.66 -16.71
N THR A 205 -20.54 15.92 -18.01
CA THR A 205 -20.60 17.28 -18.56
C THR A 205 -20.89 17.26 -20.06
N ASP A 206 -21.49 18.34 -20.53
CA ASP A 206 -21.73 18.63 -21.95
C ASP A 206 -20.56 19.32 -22.64
N ARG A 207 -19.41 19.43 -21.96
CA ARG A 207 -18.19 19.96 -22.55
C ARG A 207 -17.68 19.06 -23.66
N LEU A 208 -17.74 19.55 -24.91
CA LEU A 208 -17.24 18.78 -26.06
C LEU A 208 -15.70 18.79 -26.09
N PHE A 209 -15.10 17.59 -26.15
CA PHE A 209 -13.70 17.43 -26.43
C PHE A 209 -13.38 17.98 -27.84
N GLY A 210 -12.42 18.91 -27.91
CA GLY A 210 -11.91 19.43 -29.18
C GLY A 210 -12.10 20.93 -29.40
N SER A 211 -13.13 21.57 -28.84
CA SER A 211 -13.24 23.03 -28.88
C SER A 211 -12.67 23.63 -27.61
N ARG A 212 -11.50 24.26 -27.71
CA ARG A 212 -10.83 24.95 -26.57
C ARG A 212 -11.65 26.10 -25.99
N SER A 213 -12.69 26.55 -26.69
CA SER A 213 -13.48 27.74 -26.36
C SER A 213 -14.83 27.46 -25.69
N ARG A 214 -15.30 26.21 -25.67
CA ARG A 214 -16.65 25.94 -25.11
C ARG A 214 -16.55 25.61 -23.61
N GLN A 215 -17.00 26.53 -22.80
CA GLN A 215 -17.24 26.33 -21.37
C GLN A 215 -18.39 25.32 -21.20
N PRO A 216 -18.39 24.47 -20.14
CA PRO A 216 -19.56 23.66 -19.82
C PRO A 216 -20.75 24.57 -19.55
N THR A 217 -21.94 24.20 -20.03
CA THR A 217 -23.15 25.03 -19.88
C THR A 217 -23.68 25.02 -18.44
N GLY A 218 -23.35 23.98 -17.67
CA GLY A 218 -23.93 23.75 -16.34
C GLY A 218 -25.36 23.17 -16.37
N GLU A 219 -25.85 22.85 -17.59
CA GLU A 219 -27.21 22.30 -17.79
C GLU A 219 -27.21 20.79 -18.05
N HIS A 220 -26.03 20.15 -17.95
CA HIS A 220 -25.95 18.70 -18.06
C HIS A 220 -26.75 18.02 -16.94
N GLU A 221 -27.39 16.89 -17.23
CA GLU A 221 -28.24 16.15 -16.27
C GLU A 221 -27.55 15.85 -14.94
N PHE A 222 -26.23 15.64 -14.95
CA PHE A 222 -25.46 15.43 -13.73
C PHE A 222 -25.27 16.72 -12.94
N ASP A 223 -25.03 17.86 -13.62
CA ASP A 223 -24.97 19.20 -13.00
C ASP A 223 -26.30 19.56 -12.33
N GLN A 224 -27.41 19.35 -13.05
CA GLN A 224 -28.75 19.60 -12.54
C GLN A 224 -29.06 18.76 -11.29
N LEU A 225 -28.67 17.47 -11.31
CA LEU A 225 -28.80 16.61 -10.13
C LEU A 225 -27.94 17.11 -8.96
N CYS A 226 -26.69 17.46 -9.18
CA CYS A 226 -25.83 18.01 -8.14
C CYS A 226 -26.46 19.29 -7.53
N LYS A 227 -26.92 20.20 -8.38
CA LYS A 227 -27.58 21.45 -7.98
C LYS A 227 -28.82 21.19 -7.15
N SER A 228 -29.70 20.25 -7.56
CA SER A 228 -30.92 19.89 -6.81
C SER A 228 -30.63 19.29 -5.44
N LEU A 229 -29.43 18.70 -5.27
CA LEU A 229 -28.95 18.07 -4.03
C LEU A 229 -28.13 19.02 -3.15
N GLY A 230 -27.91 20.27 -3.59
CA GLY A 230 -27.04 21.23 -2.90
C GLY A 230 -25.57 20.85 -2.92
N ILE A 231 -25.13 20.10 -3.94
CA ILE A 231 -23.77 19.66 -4.12
C ILE A 231 -23.09 20.51 -5.19
N GLU A 232 -21.95 21.09 -4.88
CA GLU A 232 -21.12 21.79 -5.85
C GLU A 232 -20.44 20.80 -6.80
N HIS A 233 -20.74 20.86 -8.09
CA HIS A 233 -20.03 20.07 -9.09
C HIS A 233 -18.87 20.89 -9.69
N ARG A 234 -17.67 20.32 -9.67
CA ARG A 234 -16.45 20.89 -10.23
C ARG A 234 -15.86 19.95 -11.28
N LEU A 235 -15.34 20.52 -12.35
CA LEU A 235 -14.60 19.79 -13.38
C LEU A 235 -13.09 19.97 -13.19
N THR A 236 -12.32 18.93 -13.47
CA THR A 236 -10.86 19.05 -13.50
C THR A 236 -10.41 19.98 -14.61
N LYS A 237 -9.45 20.85 -14.31
CA LYS A 237 -8.86 21.72 -15.33
C LYS A 237 -8.14 20.86 -16.39
N PRO A 238 -8.38 21.09 -17.68
CA PRO A 238 -7.66 20.39 -18.74
C PRO A 238 -6.15 20.54 -18.56
N LYS A 239 -5.41 19.46 -18.81
CA LYS A 239 -3.93 19.41 -18.73
C LYS A 239 -3.31 19.70 -17.34
N THR A 240 -4.08 19.55 -16.26
CA THR A 240 -3.54 19.67 -14.89
C THR A 240 -3.66 18.31 -14.16
N PRO A 241 -2.74 17.36 -14.37
CA PRO A 241 -2.81 16.01 -13.77
C PRO A 241 -2.74 16.03 -12.24
N GLN A 242 -2.23 17.12 -11.66
CA GLN A 242 -2.03 17.24 -10.20
C GLN A 242 -3.33 17.23 -9.38
N THR A 243 -4.49 17.50 -9.96
CA THR A 243 -5.77 17.53 -9.24
C THR A 243 -6.38 16.15 -9.00
N ASN A 244 -5.97 15.12 -9.76
CA ASN A 244 -6.57 13.79 -9.73
C ASN A 244 -5.68 12.69 -9.15
N GLY A 245 -4.48 13.02 -8.67
CA GLY A 245 -3.46 12.07 -8.22
C GLY A 245 -3.89 11.10 -7.10
N MET A 246 -5.00 11.36 -6.40
CA MET A 246 -5.55 10.42 -5.41
C MET A 246 -6.33 9.31 -6.07
N VAL A 247 -7.22 9.67 -6.99
CA VAL A 247 -8.04 8.71 -7.75
C VAL A 247 -7.14 7.88 -8.66
N GLU A 248 -6.16 8.53 -9.30
CA GLU A 248 -5.15 7.83 -10.12
C GLU A 248 -4.38 6.79 -9.31
N ARG A 249 -3.99 7.12 -8.07
CA ARG A 249 -3.27 6.20 -7.18
C ARG A 249 -4.16 5.03 -6.75
N PHE A 250 -5.42 5.29 -6.41
CA PHE A 250 -6.38 4.23 -6.12
C PHE A 250 -6.64 3.37 -7.36
N ASN A 251 -6.86 4.00 -8.52
CA ASN A 251 -7.04 3.30 -9.81
C ASN A 251 -5.80 2.49 -10.22
N GLY A 252 -4.60 2.92 -9.84
CA GLY A 252 -3.37 2.14 -9.96
C GLY A 252 -3.43 0.85 -9.14
N ARG A 253 -3.85 0.93 -7.87
CA ARG A 253 -4.05 -0.24 -7.01
C ARG A 253 -5.14 -1.16 -7.55
N LEU A 254 -6.25 -0.60 -8.00
CA LEU A 254 -7.32 -1.36 -8.64
C LEU A 254 -6.83 -2.09 -9.90
N SER A 255 -5.99 -1.42 -10.72
CA SER A 255 -5.36 -2.04 -11.89
C SER A 255 -4.43 -3.19 -11.52
N GLN A 256 -3.75 -3.12 -10.38
CA GLN A 256 -2.91 -4.20 -9.89
C GLN A 256 -3.76 -5.42 -9.52
N VAL A 257 -4.87 -5.23 -8.81
CA VAL A 257 -5.83 -6.31 -8.52
C VAL A 257 -6.34 -6.96 -9.81
N LEU A 258 -6.74 -6.13 -10.79
CA LEU A 258 -7.22 -6.61 -12.09
C LEU A 258 -6.18 -7.40 -12.89
N ARG A 259 -4.88 -7.08 -12.73
CA ARG A 259 -3.78 -7.80 -13.41
C ARG A 259 -3.33 -9.05 -12.69
N SER A 260 -3.42 -9.07 -11.36
CA SER A 260 -2.90 -10.17 -10.54
C SER A 260 -3.90 -11.30 -10.33
N HIS A 261 -5.20 -11.07 -10.57
CA HIS A 261 -6.24 -12.07 -10.43
C HIS A 261 -6.68 -12.62 -11.79
N HIS A 262 -6.87 -13.93 -11.81
CA HIS A 262 -7.60 -14.59 -12.90
C HIS A 262 -9.07 -14.70 -12.48
N PHE A 263 -9.94 -13.98 -13.17
CA PHE A 263 -11.38 -13.96 -12.88
C PHE A 263 -12.10 -15.00 -13.72
N ASN A 264 -12.93 -15.80 -13.08
CA ASN A 264 -13.68 -16.85 -13.75
C ASN A 264 -15.00 -16.33 -14.36
N SER A 265 -15.53 -15.23 -13.85
CA SER A 265 -16.79 -14.64 -14.30
C SER A 265 -16.88 -13.16 -13.97
N ALA A 266 -17.85 -12.48 -14.56
CA ALA A 266 -18.21 -11.11 -14.25
C ALA A 266 -18.60 -10.91 -12.78
N GLU A 267 -19.28 -11.88 -12.19
CA GLU A 267 -19.67 -11.86 -10.78
C GLU A 267 -18.46 -12.01 -9.84
N ASP A 268 -17.52 -12.90 -10.19
CA ASP A 268 -16.28 -13.10 -9.43
C ASP A 268 -15.43 -11.82 -9.42
N LEU A 269 -15.29 -11.16 -10.58
CA LEU A 269 -14.64 -9.86 -10.68
C LEU A 269 -15.32 -8.82 -9.79
N GLU A 270 -16.64 -8.71 -9.82
CA GLU A 270 -17.38 -7.75 -9.01
C GLU A 270 -17.22 -8.00 -7.51
N LYS A 271 -17.37 -9.24 -7.05
CA LYS A 271 -17.14 -9.65 -5.66
C LYS A 271 -15.72 -9.33 -5.20
N THR A 272 -14.73 -9.61 -6.03
CA THR A 272 -13.33 -9.35 -5.73
C THR A 272 -13.06 -7.84 -5.60
N LEU A 273 -13.60 -7.01 -6.48
CA LEU A 273 -13.45 -5.56 -6.39
C LEU A 273 -14.13 -4.98 -5.14
N HIS A 274 -15.33 -5.43 -4.80
CA HIS A 274 -16.02 -5.01 -3.58
C HIS A 274 -15.26 -5.44 -2.32
N ARG A 275 -14.72 -6.65 -2.29
CA ARG A 275 -13.87 -7.15 -1.19
C ARG A 275 -12.58 -6.33 -1.06
N PHE A 276 -11.95 -5.99 -2.18
CA PHE A 276 -10.77 -5.12 -2.17
C PHE A 276 -11.08 -3.73 -1.61
N VAL A 277 -12.20 -3.11 -2.01
CA VAL A 277 -12.62 -1.79 -1.48
C VAL A 277 -12.94 -1.87 0.01
N TRP A 278 -13.58 -2.94 0.46
CA TRP A 278 -13.80 -3.17 1.88
C TRP A 278 -12.47 -3.25 2.65
N LEU A 279 -11.53 -4.08 2.17
CA LEU A 279 -10.19 -4.20 2.74
C LEU A 279 -9.45 -2.85 2.74
N TYR A 280 -9.53 -2.10 1.64
CA TYR A 280 -8.94 -0.78 1.51
C TYR A 280 -9.47 0.19 2.57
N ASN A 281 -10.77 0.24 2.75
CA ASN A 281 -11.40 1.17 3.69
C ASN A 281 -11.14 0.82 5.16
N HIS A 282 -11.09 -0.47 5.51
CA HIS A 282 -11.05 -0.92 6.90
C HIS A 282 -9.63 -1.25 7.39
N HIS A 283 -8.75 -1.72 6.52
CA HIS A 283 -7.48 -2.32 6.93
C HIS A 283 -6.24 -1.72 6.25
N LEU A 284 -6.34 -1.20 5.02
CA LEU A 284 -5.14 -0.71 4.32
C LEU A 284 -4.73 0.69 4.80
N PRO A 285 -3.58 0.83 5.49
CA PRO A 285 -3.12 2.10 6.00
C PRO A 285 -2.73 3.05 4.86
N GLN A 286 -3.14 4.30 4.98
CA GLN A 286 -2.84 5.34 4.00
C GLN A 286 -1.76 6.28 4.54
N LYS A 287 -0.63 6.40 3.84
CA LYS A 287 0.45 7.31 4.24
C LYS A 287 -0.03 8.75 4.47
N ALA A 288 -0.99 9.21 3.67
CA ALA A 288 -1.57 10.54 3.77
C ALA A 288 -2.45 10.74 5.04
N LEU A 289 -2.81 9.65 5.72
CA LEU A 289 -3.60 9.64 6.95
C LEU A 289 -2.73 9.24 8.17
N GLY A 290 -1.42 9.41 8.09
CA GLY A 290 -0.53 8.99 9.18
C GLY A 290 -0.47 7.46 9.36
N HIS A 291 -0.68 6.70 8.30
CA HIS A 291 -0.74 5.23 8.30
C HIS A 291 -2.00 4.64 8.97
N GLU A 292 -3.07 5.41 9.03
CA GLU A 292 -4.39 4.91 9.43
C GLU A 292 -5.22 4.46 8.22
N ALA A 293 -6.16 3.53 8.46
CA ALA A 293 -7.13 3.13 7.45
C ALA A 293 -8.24 4.22 7.29
N PRO A 294 -8.87 4.34 6.11
CA PRO A 294 -9.90 5.33 5.86
C PRO A 294 -11.04 5.36 6.89
N VAL A 295 -11.50 4.21 7.36
CA VAL A 295 -12.57 4.14 8.38
C VAL A 295 -12.09 4.68 9.73
N GLN A 296 -10.84 4.51 10.11
CA GLN A 296 -10.27 5.09 11.33
C GLN A 296 -10.23 6.61 11.23
N ALA A 297 -9.78 7.14 10.10
CA ALA A 297 -9.81 8.57 9.83
C ALA A 297 -11.24 9.15 9.85
N LEU A 298 -12.22 8.42 9.30
CA LEU A 298 -13.65 8.81 9.39
C LEU A 298 -14.14 8.87 10.85
N LYS A 299 -13.78 7.88 11.68
CA LYS A 299 -14.14 7.86 13.10
C LYS A 299 -13.53 9.06 13.84
N ALA A 300 -12.26 9.36 13.59
CA ALA A 300 -11.59 10.52 14.17
C ALA A 300 -12.25 11.85 13.74
N TRP A 301 -12.59 12.00 12.46
CA TRP A 301 -13.33 13.15 11.97
C TRP A 301 -14.72 13.28 12.56
N LYS A 302 -15.43 12.16 12.75
CA LYS A 302 -16.76 12.18 13.38
C LYS A 302 -16.71 12.66 14.83
N MET A 303 -15.68 12.28 15.58
CA MET A 303 -15.47 12.79 16.94
C MET A 303 -15.15 14.29 16.94
N LYS A 304 -14.37 14.77 15.96
CA LYS A 304 -13.96 16.18 15.86
C LYS A 304 -15.07 17.11 15.38
N VAL A 305 -15.83 16.70 14.36
CA VAL A 305 -16.88 17.50 13.71
C VAL A 305 -18.08 16.61 13.39
N PRO A 306 -18.91 16.27 14.39
CA PRO A 306 -20.03 15.33 14.21
C PRO A 306 -21.09 15.81 13.22
N ASP A 307 -21.28 17.11 13.06
CA ASP A 307 -22.30 17.72 12.18
C ASP A 307 -22.07 17.46 10.69
N LEU A 308 -20.86 17.07 10.31
CA LEU A 308 -20.54 16.65 8.95
C LEU A 308 -21.10 15.26 8.63
N PHE A 309 -21.47 14.47 9.63
CA PHE A 309 -21.87 13.10 9.48
C PHE A 309 -23.38 12.90 9.55
N VAL A 310 -23.90 12.08 8.65
CA VAL A 310 -25.32 11.73 8.56
C VAL A 310 -25.61 10.32 9.07
N LYS A 311 -24.56 9.53 9.34
CA LYS A 311 -24.66 8.15 9.80
C LYS A 311 -23.51 7.80 10.74
N ASN A 312 -23.68 6.68 11.43
CA ASN A 312 -22.56 6.06 12.16
C ASN A 312 -21.53 5.48 11.19
N VAL A 313 -20.26 5.67 11.53
CA VAL A 313 -19.14 5.05 10.82
C VAL A 313 -19.00 3.62 11.35
N ARG A 314 -19.24 2.66 10.47
CA ARG A 314 -19.13 1.22 10.78
C ARG A 314 -17.81 0.67 10.29
#